data_ff5e9d31fd8f84e934a8a68650886e64
#
_entry.id   ff5e9d31fd8f84e934a8a68650886e64
#
_cell.length_a   1.000
_cell.length_b   1.000
_cell.length_c   1.000
_cell.angle_alpha   90.00
_cell.angle_beta   90.00
_cell.angle_gamma   90.00
#
_symmetry.space_group_name_H-M   'P 1'
#
loop_
_entity.id
_entity.type
_entity.pdbx_description
1 polymer ?
#
loop_
_entity_poly.entity_id
_entity_poly.type
_entity_poly.pdbx_seq_one_letter_code
_entity_poly.pdbx_strand_id
1 'polypeptide(L)'
;MSLESGEGDWSYEFSFFSVIIQLTDVGHEHMEDVVGLLFRYITLLQTSGTPKWIFDELLAICETGFHYRDKSPPINYVVNLSSNMQIFPPEDWLIASSVPSKFSPDAIQRVLNELTPDNVRIFWESKLFEGQTNSTEPWYGTSYCVEAVPPSTIQKWAEMAPNEDLHLPKPNIFIPTDLSLKKVEEKTSFPCMLRKTLFSRLWYKPDTLFFTPKVYIKMDFHCPVSHSSPESSVLTSVFTRLLMDYLNDYAYDAEVAGLYYAVMPNDTGFQVTIVGYNDKMATLLETVVGKIADFEVKVDRFSVIKIAIGGANLAMG
;
A
#
# COMPACT_ATOMS: atom_id res chain seq x y z
N MET A 1 -9.90 3.28 7.79
CA MET A 1 -10.15 1.89 7.34
C MET A 1 -8.99 1.49 6.45
N SER A 2 -8.36 0.35 6.69
CA SER A 2 -7.35 -0.25 5.82
C SER A 2 -7.70 -1.72 5.58
N LEU A 3 -7.23 -2.26 4.46
CA LEU A 3 -7.35 -3.66 4.10
C LEU A 3 -5.99 -4.16 3.65
N GLU A 4 -5.55 -5.27 4.22
CA GLU A 4 -4.33 -5.97 3.83
C GLU A 4 -4.69 -7.43 3.56
N SER A 5 -4.07 -8.04 2.57
CA SER A 5 -4.27 -9.46 2.26
C SER A 5 -2.95 -10.10 1.83
N GLY A 6 -2.78 -11.37 2.16
CA GLY A 6 -1.57 -12.09 1.80
C GLY A 6 -1.50 -13.49 2.38
N GLU A 7 -0.37 -14.12 2.13
CA GLU A 7 -0.03 -15.39 2.77
C GLU A 7 0.16 -15.17 4.27
N GLY A 8 -0.55 -15.97 5.07
CA GLY A 8 -0.37 -16.03 6.51
C GLY A 8 0.69 -17.08 6.89
N ASP A 9 0.54 -17.66 8.07
CA ASP A 9 1.42 -18.75 8.50
C ASP A 9 1.26 -19.98 7.61
N TRP A 10 2.37 -20.66 7.34
CA TRP A 10 2.38 -21.86 6.53
C TRP A 10 3.41 -22.89 7.01
N SER A 11 3.17 -24.14 6.66
CA SER A 11 4.11 -25.24 6.81
C SER A 11 3.91 -26.23 5.66
N TYR A 12 4.61 -27.37 5.69
CA TYR A 12 4.36 -28.44 4.73
C TYR A 12 2.98 -29.08 4.85
N GLU A 13 2.28 -28.86 5.97
CA GLU A 13 0.99 -29.48 6.27
C GLU A 13 -0.19 -28.51 6.13
N PHE A 14 0.05 -27.19 6.23
CA PHE A 14 -1.01 -26.19 6.13
C PHE A 14 -0.49 -24.85 5.54
N SER A 15 -1.42 -24.07 5.03
CA SER A 15 -1.21 -22.68 4.63
C SER A 15 -2.46 -21.88 4.95
N PHE A 16 -2.30 -20.67 5.48
CA PHE A 16 -3.37 -19.73 5.69
C PHE A 16 -3.28 -18.60 4.66
N PHE A 17 -4.43 -18.20 4.14
CA PHE A 17 -4.60 -16.92 3.46
C PHE A 17 -5.26 -15.95 4.44
N SER A 18 -4.60 -14.84 4.71
CA SER A 18 -5.04 -13.87 5.71
C SER A 18 -5.56 -12.60 5.06
N VAL A 19 -6.67 -12.09 5.58
CA VAL A 19 -7.20 -10.77 5.24
C VAL A 19 -7.40 -9.99 6.53
N ILE A 20 -6.76 -8.84 6.65
CA ILE A 20 -6.83 -7.96 7.81
C ILE A 20 -7.59 -6.71 7.41
N ILE A 21 -8.67 -6.41 8.11
CA ILE A 21 -9.51 -5.24 7.86
C ILE A 21 -9.58 -4.40 9.13
N GLN A 22 -9.05 -3.18 9.08
CA GLN A 22 -9.18 -2.22 10.18
C GLN A 22 -10.50 -1.46 10.02
N LEU A 23 -11.39 -1.63 10.99
CA LEU A 23 -12.72 -1.03 10.97
C LEU A 23 -12.73 0.35 11.63
N THR A 24 -13.62 1.21 11.18
CA THR A 24 -14.06 2.41 11.92
C THR A 24 -15.11 2.03 12.95
N ASP A 25 -15.51 2.96 13.83
CA ASP A 25 -16.59 2.70 14.81
C ASP A 25 -17.89 2.27 14.11
N VAL A 26 -18.26 2.92 13.02
CA VAL A 26 -19.40 2.53 12.18
C VAL A 26 -19.19 1.15 11.54
N GLY A 27 -17.99 0.87 11.07
CA GLY A 27 -17.64 -0.46 10.51
C GLY A 27 -17.74 -1.57 11.55
N HIS A 28 -17.46 -1.27 12.82
CA HIS A 28 -17.62 -2.21 13.92
C HIS A 28 -19.10 -2.63 14.11
N GLU A 29 -20.06 -1.74 13.92
CA GLU A 29 -21.48 -2.06 13.97
C GLU A 29 -21.95 -2.94 12.80
N HIS A 30 -21.15 -3.03 11.71
CA HIS A 30 -21.45 -3.75 10.47
C HIS A 30 -20.44 -4.87 10.15
N MET A 31 -19.79 -5.46 11.16
CA MET A 31 -18.74 -6.47 10.99
C MET A 31 -19.14 -7.63 10.07
N GLU A 32 -20.35 -8.21 10.29
CA GLU A 32 -20.83 -9.34 9.49
C GLU A 32 -21.08 -8.96 8.02
N ASP A 33 -21.56 -7.74 7.76
CA ASP A 33 -21.79 -7.26 6.40
C ASP A 33 -20.47 -7.03 5.67
N VAL A 34 -19.43 -6.55 6.37
CA VAL A 34 -18.06 -6.39 5.82
C VAL A 34 -17.49 -7.75 5.41
N VAL A 35 -17.63 -8.79 6.25
CA VAL A 35 -17.22 -10.16 5.90
C VAL A 35 -18.01 -10.68 4.70
N GLY A 36 -19.30 -10.40 4.65
CA GLY A 36 -20.15 -10.77 3.50
C GLY A 36 -19.69 -10.11 2.20
N LEU A 37 -19.27 -8.83 2.24
CA LEU A 37 -18.67 -8.15 1.08
C LEU A 37 -17.36 -8.79 0.64
N LEU A 38 -16.51 -9.22 1.58
CA LEU A 38 -15.30 -9.96 1.27
C LEU A 38 -15.60 -11.26 0.50
N PHE A 39 -16.55 -12.07 0.97
CA PHE A 39 -16.93 -13.31 0.28
C PHE A 39 -17.57 -13.07 -1.09
N ARG A 40 -18.31 -11.97 -1.26
CA ARG A 40 -18.76 -11.56 -2.61
C ARG A 40 -17.60 -11.26 -3.55
N TYR A 41 -16.56 -10.58 -3.07
CA TYR A 41 -15.37 -10.30 -3.89
C TYR A 41 -14.61 -11.59 -4.22
N ILE A 42 -14.48 -12.51 -3.26
CA ILE A 42 -13.90 -13.83 -3.50
C ILE A 42 -14.70 -14.60 -4.57
N THR A 43 -16.04 -14.58 -4.49
CA THR A 43 -16.89 -15.20 -5.51
C THR A 43 -16.70 -14.56 -6.89
N LEU A 44 -16.52 -13.23 -6.96
CA LEU A 44 -16.18 -12.56 -8.21
C LEU A 44 -14.85 -13.09 -8.77
N LEU A 45 -13.80 -13.25 -7.94
CA LEU A 45 -12.52 -13.81 -8.36
C LEU A 45 -12.66 -15.25 -8.83
N GLN A 46 -13.40 -16.11 -8.12
CA GLN A 46 -13.65 -17.50 -8.47
C GLN A 46 -14.35 -17.64 -9.82
N THR A 47 -15.31 -16.76 -10.11
CA THR A 47 -16.13 -16.81 -11.33
C THR A 47 -15.49 -16.11 -12.53
N SER A 48 -14.67 -15.07 -12.29
CA SER A 48 -13.96 -14.35 -13.35
C SER A 48 -12.76 -15.13 -13.93
N GLY A 49 -12.36 -16.20 -13.24
CA GLY A 49 -11.15 -16.96 -13.57
C GLY A 49 -9.87 -16.20 -13.20
N THR A 50 -8.73 -16.71 -13.69
CA THR A 50 -7.40 -16.16 -13.40
C THR A 50 -6.79 -15.52 -14.65
N PRO A 51 -7.06 -14.24 -14.95
CA PRO A 51 -6.54 -13.57 -16.13
C PRO A 51 -5.00 -13.51 -16.11
N LYS A 52 -4.38 -13.98 -17.18
CA LYS A 52 -2.90 -14.03 -17.27
C LYS A 52 -2.25 -12.66 -17.13
N TRP A 53 -2.90 -11.59 -17.60
CA TRP A 53 -2.35 -10.23 -17.53
C TRP A 53 -2.09 -9.76 -16.10
N ILE A 54 -2.89 -10.19 -15.10
CA ILE A 54 -2.66 -9.86 -13.68
C ILE A 54 -1.35 -10.51 -13.21
N PHE A 55 -1.12 -11.75 -13.60
CA PHE A 55 0.15 -12.43 -13.30
C PHE A 55 1.33 -11.74 -14.00
N ASP A 56 1.18 -11.36 -15.26
CA ASP A 56 2.22 -10.70 -16.05
C ASP A 56 2.60 -9.33 -15.43
N GLU A 57 1.63 -8.57 -14.93
CA GLU A 57 1.88 -7.32 -14.19
C GLU A 57 2.60 -7.57 -12.85
N LEU A 58 2.13 -8.54 -12.07
CA LEU A 58 2.79 -8.93 -10.82
C LEU A 58 4.24 -9.38 -11.07
N LEU A 59 4.45 -10.20 -12.10
CA LEU A 59 5.78 -10.65 -12.50
C LEU A 59 6.69 -9.45 -12.84
N ALA A 60 6.21 -8.51 -13.65
CA ALA A 60 6.97 -7.32 -14.03
C ALA A 60 7.35 -6.44 -12.81
N ILE A 61 6.44 -6.28 -11.85
CA ILE A 61 6.70 -5.58 -10.58
C ILE A 61 7.77 -6.31 -9.77
N CYS A 62 7.62 -7.63 -9.60
CA CYS A 62 8.56 -8.46 -8.83
C CYS A 62 9.96 -8.48 -9.48
N GLU A 63 10.06 -8.66 -10.79
CA GLU A 63 11.34 -8.63 -11.53
C GLU A 63 12.02 -7.27 -11.41
N THR A 64 11.28 -6.19 -11.60
CA THR A 64 11.80 -4.83 -11.45
C THR A 64 12.29 -4.58 -10.03
N GLY A 65 11.50 -4.96 -9.04
CA GLY A 65 11.86 -4.86 -7.62
C GLY A 65 13.08 -5.71 -7.26
N PHE A 66 13.23 -6.90 -7.84
CA PHE A 66 14.38 -7.77 -7.62
C PHE A 66 15.65 -7.20 -8.23
N HIS A 67 15.62 -6.76 -9.48
CA HIS A 67 16.80 -6.27 -10.20
C HIS A 67 17.32 -4.93 -9.66
N TYR A 68 16.45 -4.07 -9.17
CA TYR A 68 16.80 -2.72 -8.68
C TYR A 68 16.58 -2.56 -7.18
N ARG A 69 16.67 -3.68 -6.43
CA ARG A 69 16.59 -3.67 -4.97
C ARG A 69 17.76 -2.89 -4.37
N ASP A 70 17.45 -2.04 -3.40
CA ASP A 70 18.46 -1.38 -2.59
C ASP A 70 19.15 -2.36 -1.64
N LYS A 71 20.37 -2.06 -1.21
CA LYS A 71 21.11 -2.90 -0.26
C LYS A 71 20.35 -3.03 1.04
N SER A 72 20.05 -4.26 1.44
CA SER A 72 19.51 -4.56 2.77
C SER A 72 20.65 -4.73 3.80
N PRO A 73 20.36 -4.55 5.11
CA PRO A 73 21.31 -4.93 6.15
C PRO A 73 21.79 -6.38 5.98
N PRO A 74 23.11 -6.65 6.14
CA PRO A 74 23.67 -8.00 5.90
C PRO A 74 22.96 -9.10 6.69
N ILE A 75 22.53 -8.82 7.91
CA ILE A 75 21.81 -9.80 8.73
C ILE A 75 20.48 -10.21 8.09
N ASN A 76 19.71 -9.28 7.58
CA ASN A 76 18.43 -9.56 6.92
C ASN A 76 18.65 -10.38 5.62
N TYR A 77 19.69 -10.03 4.86
CA TYR A 77 20.05 -10.77 3.66
C TYR A 77 20.40 -12.23 3.98
N VAL A 78 21.26 -12.47 4.99
CA VAL A 78 21.69 -13.82 5.36
C VAL A 78 20.55 -14.63 5.94
N VAL A 79 19.69 -14.05 6.78
CA VAL A 79 18.50 -14.71 7.34
C VAL A 79 17.55 -15.13 6.22
N ASN A 80 17.22 -14.24 5.30
CA ASN A 80 16.33 -14.57 4.18
C ASN A 80 16.93 -15.65 3.28
N LEU A 81 18.23 -15.54 2.96
CA LEU A 81 18.91 -16.54 2.14
C LEU A 81 18.93 -17.91 2.81
N SER A 82 19.27 -17.98 4.11
CA SER A 82 19.28 -19.26 4.84
C SER A 82 17.90 -19.90 4.95
N SER A 83 16.84 -19.09 5.06
CA SER A 83 15.46 -19.58 4.99
C SER A 83 15.13 -20.16 3.61
N ASN A 84 15.51 -19.47 2.53
CA ASN A 84 15.31 -19.96 1.17
C ASN A 84 16.04 -21.30 0.93
N MET A 85 17.23 -21.47 1.50
CA MET A 85 18.01 -22.72 1.40
C MET A 85 17.33 -23.94 2.03
N GLN A 86 16.37 -23.72 2.94
CA GLN A 86 15.58 -24.81 3.53
C GLN A 86 14.39 -25.23 2.65
N ILE A 87 13.95 -24.37 1.73
CA ILE A 87 12.68 -24.51 1.02
C ILE A 87 12.91 -24.80 -0.48
N PHE A 88 13.86 -24.08 -1.09
CA PHE A 88 14.08 -24.09 -2.54
C PHE A 88 15.32 -24.87 -2.95
N PRO A 89 15.40 -25.38 -4.19
CA PRO A 89 16.62 -25.96 -4.73
C PRO A 89 17.72 -24.90 -4.92
N PRO A 90 19.01 -25.29 -4.96
CA PRO A 90 20.15 -24.35 -4.98
C PRO A 90 20.12 -23.29 -6.08
N GLU A 91 19.62 -23.62 -7.25
CA GLU A 91 19.48 -22.71 -8.39
C GLU A 91 18.51 -21.56 -8.14
N ASP A 92 17.57 -21.74 -7.23
CA ASP A 92 16.48 -20.79 -6.95
C ASP A 92 16.65 -19.98 -5.67
N TRP A 93 17.68 -20.26 -4.84
CA TRP A 93 17.84 -19.64 -3.52
C TRP A 93 17.80 -18.10 -3.51
N LEU A 94 18.29 -17.47 -4.57
CA LEU A 94 18.37 -16.01 -4.65
C LEU A 94 17.10 -15.36 -5.20
N ILE A 95 16.26 -16.10 -5.91
CA ILE A 95 15.17 -15.53 -6.70
C ILE A 95 13.77 -16.03 -6.29
N ALA A 96 13.64 -17.27 -5.87
CA ALA A 96 12.34 -17.95 -5.73
C ALA A 96 11.37 -17.25 -4.77
N SER A 97 11.87 -16.64 -3.67
CA SER A 97 11.03 -15.89 -2.72
C SER A 97 10.65 -14.48 -3.19
N SER A 98 11.18 -14.03 -4.33
CA SER A 98 11.02 -12.66 -4.80
C SER A 98 10.31 -12.53 -6.14
N VAL A 99 10.44 -13.55 -7.01
CA VAL A 99 9.92 -13.48 -8.39
C VAL A 99 9.13 -14.76 -8.69
N PRO A 100 7.85 -14.64 -9.05
CA PRO A 100 7.05 -15.80 -9.45
C PRO A 100 7.63 -16.47 -10.70
N SER A 101 7.84 -17.78 -10.65
CA SER A 101 8.50 -18.50 -11.75
C SER A 101 7.55 -18.94 -12.86
N LYS A 102 6.28 -19.21 -12.54
CA LYS A 102 5.34 -19.81 -13.49
C LYS A 102 3.89 -19.41 -13.21
N PHE A 103 3.19 -19.01 -14.26
CA PHE A 103 1.74 -18.87 -14.22
C PHE A 103 1.06 -20.25 -14.15
N SER A 104 0.31 -20.51 -13.09
CA SER A 104 -0.42 -21.76 -12.87
C SER A 104 -1.89 -21.45 -12.51
N PRO A 105 -2.77 -21.26 -13.50
CA PRO A 105 -4.18 -20.93 -13.25
C PRO A 105 -4.88 -22.00 -12.43
N ASP A 106 -4.55 -23.29 -12.65
CA ASP A 106 -5.17 -24.39 -11.90
C ASP A 106 -4.78 -24.37 -10.40
N ALA A 107 -3.54 -23.99 -10.08
CA ALA A 107 -3.10 -23.86 -8.69
C ALA A 107 -3.79 -22.66 -8.01
N ILE A 108 -3.87 -21.52 -8.70
CA ILE A 108 -4.56 -20.32 -8.21
C ILE A 108 -6.05 -20.65 -7.98
N GLN A 109 -6.69 -21.30 -8.95
CA GLN A 109 -8.11 -21.65 -8.82
C GLN A 109 -8.37 -22.62 -7.67
N ARG A 110 -7.46 -23.59 -7.43
CA ARG A 110 -7.60 -24.47 -6.25
C ARG A 110 -7.57 -23.70 -4.95
N VAL A 111 -6.64 -22.74 -4.79
CA VAL A 111 -6.59 -21.89 -3.59
C VAL A 111 -7.87 -21.06 -3.47
N LEU A 112 -8.31 -20.42 -4.55
CA LEU A 112 -9.56 -19.64 -4.56
C LEU A 112 -10.77 -20.47 -4.14
N ASN A 113 -10.85 -21.74 -4.55
CA ASN A 113 -11.96 -22.62 -4.22
C ASN A 113 -12.01 -23.00 -2.73
N GLU A 114 -10.87 -22.94 -2.02
CA GLU A 114 -10.81 -23.16 -0.57
C GLU A 114 -11.25 -21.92 0.26
N LEU A 115 -11.30 -20.73 -0.37
CA LEU A 115 -11.72 -19.49 0.29
C LEU A 115 -13.25 -19.41 0.35
N THR A 116 -13.84 -20.18 1.26
CA THR A 116 -15.29 -20.28 1.44
C THR A 116 -15.72 -19.87 2.84
N PRO A 117 -17.00 -19.46 3.04
CA PRO A 117 -17.52 -19.15 4.36
C PRO A 117 -17.44 -20.32 5.37
N ASP A 118 -17.46 -21.56 4.88
CA ASP A 118 -17.33 -22.76 5.73
C ASP A 118 -15.90 -23.01 6.19
N ASN A 119 -14.91 -22.44 5.52
CA ASN A 119 -13.48 -22.63 5.78
C ASN A 119 -12.82 -21.35 6.30
N VAL A 120 -13.52 -20.52 7.07
CA VAL A 120 -13.02 -19.26 7.61
C VAL A 120 -12.82 -19.30 9.12
N ARG A 121 -11.78 -18.63 9.59
CA ARG A 121 -11.62 -18.24 10.99
C ARG A 121 -11.59 -16.72 11.06
N ILE A 122 -12.41 -16.16 11.95
CA ILE A 122 -12.56 -14.71 12.09
C ILE A 122 -12.06 -14.31 13.47
N PHE A 123 -11.14 -13.38 13.52
CA PHE A 123 -10.65 -12.79 14.75
C PHE A 123 -11.20 -11.36 14.85
N TRP A 124 -12.04 -11.12 15.84
CA TRP A 124 -12.54 -9.80 16.18
C TRP A 124 -11.72 -9.22 17.32
N GLU A 125 -10.97 -8.18 17.05
CA GLU A 125 -10.11 -7.52 18.04
C GLU A 125 -10.63 -6.12 18.34
N SER A 126 -11.10 -5.88 19.56
CA SER A 126 -11.58 -4.58 19.98
C SER A 126 -11.55 -4.43 21.51
N LYS A 127 -11.27 -3.23 22.00
CA LYS A 127 -11.42 -2.87 23.40
C LYS A 127 -12.88 -2.96 23.89
N LEU A 128 -13.85 -2.88 22.97
CA LEU A 128 -15.26 -3.00 23.29
C LEU A 128 -15.66 -4.39 23.83
N PHE A 129 -14.81 -5.40 23.64
CA PHE A 129 -15.02 -6.74 24.19
C PHE A 129 -14.49 -6.92 25.61
N GLU A 130 -13.96 -5.86 26.24
CA GLU A 130 -13.52 -5.91 27.63
C GLU A 130 -14.68 -6.31 28.56
N GLY A 131 -14.44 -7.32 29.40
CA GLY A 131 -15.46 -7.90 30.27
C GLY A 131 -16.46 -8.87 29.60
N GLN A 132 -16.39 -9.09 28.30
CA GLN A 132 -17.25 -10.02 27.56
C GLN A 132 -16.55 -11.34 27.20
N THR A 133 -15.30 -11.50 27.60
CA THR A 133 -14.46 -12.67 27.35
C THR A 133 -14.56 -13.67 28.51
N ASN A 134 -14.39 -14.97 28.22
CA ASN A 134 -14.54 -16.06 29.21
C ASN A 134 -13.27 -16.91 29.36
N SER A 135 -12.23 -16.62 28.62
CA SER A 135 -10.98 -17.37 28.59
C SER A 135 -9.79 -16.43 28.55
N THR A 136 -8.61 -16.90 28.96
CA THR A 136 -7.37 -16.13 28.93
C THR A 136 -6.26 -16.99 28.34
N GLU A 137 -5.53 -16.47 27.39
CA GLU A 137 -4.37 -17.10 26.77
C GLU A 137 -3.22 -17.13 27.80
N PRO A 138 -2.56 -18.31 28.02
CA PRO A 138 -1.67 -18.49 29.17
C PRO A 138 -0.31 -17.78 29.07
N TRP A 139 0.14 -17.40 27.87
CA TRP A 139 1.49 -16.83 27.65
C TRP A 139 1.52 -15.31 27.75
N TYR A 140 0.57 -14.64 27.10
CA TYR A 140 0.49 -13.18 27.04
C TYR A 140 -0.66 -12.60 27.87
N GLY A 141 -1.53 -13.46 28.41
CA GLY A 141 -2.67 -13.04 29.23
C GLY A 141 -3.79 -12.39 28.42
N THR A 142 -3.83 -12.60 27.10
CA THR A 142 -4.89 -12.06 26.23
C THR A 142 -6.24 -12.70 26.55
N SER A 143 -7.23 -11.89 26.88
CA SER A 143 -8.60 -12.35 27.15
C SER A 143 -9.34 -12.59 25.84
N TYR A 144 -10.02 -13.72 25.72
CA TYR A 144 -10.76 -14.10 24.50
C TYR A 144 -12.01 -14.94 24.79
N CYS A 145 -12.86 -15.09 23.80
CA CYS A 145 -13.89 -16.13 23.72
C CYS A 145 -13.85 -16.79 22.34
N VAL A 146 -14.35 -18.02 22.25
CA VAL A 146 -14.47 -18.77 21.00
C VAL A 146 -15.91 -19.13 20.79
N GLU A 147 -16.47 -18.70 19.65
CA GLU A 147 -17.86 -18.96 19.30
C GLU A 147 -17.92 -19.55 17.87
N ALA A 148 -18.87 -20.43 17.64
CA ALA A 148 -19.14 -20.92 16.29
C ALA A 148 -19.92 -19.87 15.50
N VAL A 149 -19.53 -19.62 14.26
CA VAL A 149 -20.31 -18.78 13.36
C VAL A 149 -21.65 -19.49 13.08
N PRO A 150 -22.81 -18.83 13.28
CA PRO A 150 -24.11 -19.45 13.03
C PRO A 150 -24.23 -19.95 11.59
N PRO A 151 -24.80 -21.16 11.37
CA PRO A 151 -25.04 -21.69 10.02
C PRO A 151 -25.84 -20.75 9.12
N SER A 152 -26.79 -19.98 9.70
CA SER A 152 -27.54 -18.96 8.97
C SER A 152 -26.67 -17.81 8.43
N THR A 153 -25.67 -17.42 9.20
CA THR A 153 -24.71 -16.37 8.77
C THR A 153 -23.81 -16.90 7.65
N ILE A 154 -23.31 -18.14 7.78
CA ILE A 154 -22.52 -18.80 6.73
C ILE A 154 -23.34 -18.89 5.43
N GLN A 155 -24.59 -19.35 5.53
CA GLN A 155 -25.50 -19.43 4.38
C GLN A 155 -25.77 -18.04 3.78
N LYS A 156 -26.01 -17.02 4.61
CA LYS A 156 -26.16 -15.63 4.15
C LYS A 156 -24.96 -15.18 3.32
N TRP A 157 -23.73 -15.45 3.77
CA TRP A 157 -22.51 -15.07 3.05
C TRP A 157 -22.32 -15.85 1.74
N ALA A 158 -22.68 -17.14 1.73
CA ALA A 158 -22.57 -17.98 0.54
C ALA A 158 -23.59 -17.61 -0.56
N GLU A 159 -24.79 -17.18 -0.17
CA GLU A 159 -25.91 -16.88 -1.08
C GLU A 159 -26.02 -15.39 -1.46
N MET A 160 -25.06 -14.56 -1.06
CA MET A 160 -25.12 -13.13 -1.34
C MET A 160 -25.10 -12.83 -2.85
N ALA A 161 -26.07 -12.05 -3.33
CA ALA A 161 -26.15 -11.64 -4.72
C ALA A 161 -24.91 -10.84 -5.17
N PRO A 162 -24.51 -10.90 -6.45
CA PRO A 162 -23.44 -10.06 -7.00
C PRO A 162 -23.66 -8.58 -6.67
N ASN A 163 -22.58 -7.86 -6.44
CA ASN A 163 -22.59 -6.43 -6.21
C ASN A 163 -21.94 -5.73 -7.42
N GLU A 164 -22.68 -4.84 -8.08
CA GLU A 164 -22.21 -4.11 -9.27
C GLU A 164 -21.04 -3.15 -8.98
N ASP A 165 -20.87 -2.77 -7.70
CA ASP A 165 -19.74 -1.92 -7.28
C ASP A 165 -18.41 -2.71 -7.17
N LEU A 166 -18.48 -4.05 -7.14
CA LEU A 166 -17.29 -4.91 -7.06
C LEU A 166 -16.82 -5.28 -8.48
N HIS A 167 -15.58 -4.97 -8.78
CA HIS A 167 -14.98 -5.27 -10.09
C HIS A 167 -13.50 -5.70 -9.93
N LEU A 168 -12.98 -6.40 -10.94
CA LEU A 168 -11.55 -6.69 -11.01
C LEU A 168 -10.76 -5.39 -11.17
N PRO A 169 -9.48 -5.38 -10.72
CA PRO A 169 -8.60 -4.23 -10.93
C PRO A 169 -8.45 -3.94 -12.44
N LYS A 170 -8.14 -2.70 -12.75
CA LYS A 170 -7.76 -2.29 -14.11
C LYS A 170 -6.25 -2.49 -14.28
N PRO A 171 -5.76 -2.63 -15.54
CA PRO A 171 -4.33 -2.64 -15.79
C PRO A 171 -3.62 -1.41 -15.21
N ASN A 172 -2.48 -1.66 -14.55
CA ASN A 172 -1.73 -0.60 -13.87
C ASN A 172 -0.82 0.14 -14.86
N ILE A 173 -1.17 1.38 -15.17
CA ILE A 173 -0.45 2.24 -16.12
C ILE A 173 0.93 2.69 -15.63
N PHE A 174 1.24 2.51 -14.34
CA PHE A 174 2.48 2.95 -13.72
C PHE A 174 3.59 1.89 -13.76
N ILE A 175 3.30 0.66 -14.15
CA ILE A 175 4.32 -0.38 -14.29
C ILE A 175 5.33 0.05 -15.37
N PRO A 176 6.64 0.15 -15.02
CA PRO A 176 7.65 0.60 -15.97
C PRO A 176 7.84 -0.40 -17.11
N THR A 177 7.90 0.10 -18.33
CA THR A 177 8.17 -0.66 -19.56
C THR A 177 9.54 -0.35 -20.14
N ASP A 178 10.14 0.78 -19.77
CA ASP A 178 11.49 1.20 -20.17
C ASP A 178 12.35 1.49 -18.93
N LEU A 179 13.26 0.60 -18.62
CA LEU A 179 14.22 0.70 -17.53
C LEU A 179 15.62 1.11 -18.03
N SER A 180 15.71 1.67 -19.24
CA SER A 180 16.97 2.16 -19.80
C SER A 180 17.52 3.33 -18.97
N LEU A 181 18.86 3.33 -18.79
CA LEU A 181 19.54 4.39 -18.08
C LEU A 181 19.68 5.63 -18.96
N LYS A 182 19.43 6.79 -18.39
CA LYS A 182 19.71 8.06 -19.06
C LYS A 182 21.23 8.23 -19.25
N LYS A 183 21.65 8.58 -20.45
CA LYS A 183 23.07 8.91 -20.71
C LYS A 183 23.44 10.17 -19.96
N VAL A 184 24.53 10.11 -19.21
CA VAL A 184 25.10 11.25 -18.48
C VAL A 184 26.32 11.73 -19.28
N GLU A 185 26.23 12.91 -19.86
CA GLU A 185 27.31 13.49 -20.68
C GLU A 185 28.43 14.06 -19.80
N GLU A 186 28.05 14.71 -18.68
CA GLU A 186 29.02 15.32 -17.75
C GLU A 186 28.77 14.86 -16.31
N LYS A 187 29.84 14.48 -15.63
CA LYS A 187 29.78 14.18 -14.19
C LYS A 187 29.85 15.49 -13.41
N THR A 188 28.79 15.81 -12.70
CA THR A 188 28.74 16.97 -11.81
C THR A 188 28.73 16.52 -10.35
N SER A 189 29.54 17.20 -9.52
CA SER A 189 29.57 16.95 -8.06
C SER A 189 28.35 17.55 -7.35
N PHE A 190 27.79 18.63 -7.88
CA PHE A 190 26.68 19.38 -7.32
C PHE A 190 25.53 19.51 -8.32
N PRO A 191 24.28 19.74 -7.86
CA PRO A 191 23.18 20.07 -8.74
C PRO A 191 23.48 21.33 -9.57
N CYS A 192 23.12 21.33 -10.84
CA CYS A 192 23.18 22.49 -11.71
C CYS A 192 21.80 23.11 -11.92
N MET A 193 21.74 24.43 -11.99
CA MET A 193 20.48 25.14 -12.24
C MET A 193 20.16 25.12 -13.73
N LEU A 194 19.12 24.38 -14.12
CA LEU A 194 18.68 24.27 -15.51
C LEU A 194 17.77 25.42 -15.92
N ARG A 195 16.94 25.91 -15.00
CA ARG A 195 15.97 26.95 -15.28
C ARG A 195 15.77 27.85 -14.06
N LYS A 196 15.67 29.15 -14.32
CA LYS A 196 15.29 30.18 -13.33
C LYS A 196 14.22 31.06 -13.93
N THR A 197 13.10 31.23 -13.24
CA THR A 197 12.05 32.20 -13.56
C THR A 197 11.84 33.12 -12.36
N LEU A 198 10.87 34.03 -12.45
CA LEU A 198 10.48 34.88 -11.31
C LEU A 198 9.91 34.03 -10.15
N PHE A 199 9.22 32.91 -10.47
CA PHE A 199 8.47 32.10 -9.52
C PHE A 199 9.07 30.72 -9.24
N SER A 200 10.07 30.26 -10.04
CA SER A 200 10.60 28.92 -9.91
C SER A 200 12.09 28.81 -10.21
N ARG A 201 12.74 27.83 -9.58
CA ARG A 201 14.10 27.40 -9.85
C ARG A 201 14.10 25.89 -10.03
N LEU A 202 14.66 25.42 -11.16
CA LEU A 202 14.83 23.99 -11.42
C LEU A 202 16.30 23.64 -11.31
N TRP A 203 16.60 22.71 -10.42
CA TRP A 203 17.92 22.15 -10.21
C TRP A 203 17.93 20.69 -10.65
N TYR A 204 19.01 20.26 -11.24
CA TYR A 204 19.20 18.89 -11.69
C TYR A 204 20.56 18.35 -11.29
N LYS A 205 20.59 17.10 -10.84
CA LYS A 205 21.80 16.34 -10.61
C LYS A 205 21.64 14.96 -11.24
N PRO A 206 22.47 14.59 -12.26
CA PRO A 206 22.45 13.25 -12.82
C PRO A 206 23.00 12.23 -11.81
N ASP A 207 22.46 11.01 -11.84
CA ASP A 207 23.06 9.89 -11.12
C ASP A 207 24.33 9.43 -11.83
N THR A 208 25.46 9.48 -11.11
CA THR A 208 26.78 9.03 -11.58
C THR A 208 27.39 7.97 -10.68
N LEU A 209 26.62 7.46 -9.70
CA LEU A 209 27.10 6.56 -8.65
C LEU A 209 26.40 5.22 -8.65
N PHE A 210 25.09 5.22 -8.78
CA PHE A 210 24.25 4.02 -8.57
C PHE A 210 23.84 3.36 -9.88
N PHE A 211 23.72 4.12 -10.95
CA PHE A 211 23.32 3.64 -12.29
C PHE A 211 22.01 2.84 -12.24
N THR A 212 21.02 3.39 -11.54
CA THR A 212 19.68 2.81 -11.44
C THR A 212 18.67 3.63 -12.23
N PRO A 213 17.62 3.01 -12.82
CA PRO A 213 16.57 3.72 -13.55
C PRO A 213 15.57 4.38 -12.57
N LYS A 214 16.09 5.02 -11.52
CA LYS A 214 15.30 5.69 -10.47
C LYS A 214 15.53 7.20 -10.52
N VAL A 215 14.52 7.96 -10.14
CA VAL A 215 14.58 9.41 -10.01
C VAL A 215 13.97 9.85 -8.67
N TYR A 216 14.49 10.94 -8.16
CA TYR A 216 14.05 11.60 -6.95
C TYR A 216 13.70 13.05 -7.27
N ILE A 217 12.43 13.43 -7.11
CA ILE A 217 11.93 14.78 -7.35
C ILE A 217 11.54 15.41 -6.02
N LYS A 218 12.05 16.59 -5.73
CA LYS A 218 11.65 17.43 -4.62
C LYS A 218 11.12 18.76 -5.12
N MET A 219 9.93 19.14 -4.70
CA MET A 219 9.31 20.43 -4.99
C MET A 219 9.03 21.15 -3.68
N ASP A 220 9.74 22.24 -3.43
CA ASP A 220 9.52 23.09 -2.27
C ASP A 220 8.61 24.25 -2.66
N PHE A 221 7.43 24.31 -2.07
CA PHE A 221 6.45 25.37 -2.24
C PHE A 221 6.63 26.41 -1.11
N HIS A 222 7.18 27.57 -1.47
CA HIS A 222 7.35 28.66 -0.51
C HIS A 222 6.05 29.44 -0.34
N CYS A 223 5.51 29.39 0.84
CA CYS A 223 4.29 30.10 1.24
C CYS A 223 4.55 30.94 2.49
N PRO A 224 4.79 32.25 2.38
CA PRO A 224 5.14 33.10 3.53
C PRO A 224 4.08 33.11 4.63
N VAL A 225 2.81 32.79 4.30
CA VAL A 225 1.71 32.77 5.25
C VAL A 225 1.69 31.49 6.08
N SER A 226 2.30 30.39 5.62
CA SER A 226 2.20 29.06 6.25
C SER A 226 2.69 29.01 7.70
N HIS A 227 3.62 29.89 8.07
CA HIS A 227 4.21 29.97 9.41
C HIS A 227 4.12 31.39 10.03
N SER A 228 3.24 32.24 9.52
CA SER A 228 3.07 33.60 10.03
C SER A 228 2.44 33.65 11.44
N SER A 229 1.78 32.57 11.86
CA SER A 229 1.19 32.39 13.18
C SER A 229 1.10 30.89 13.53
N PRO A 230 0.92 30.52 14.82
CA PRO A 230 0.66 29.14 15.23
C PRO A 230 -0.56 28.54 14.52
N GLU A 231 -1.62 29.32 14.31
CA GLU A 231 -2.81 28.91 13.57
C GLU A 231 -2.46 28.57 12.11
N SER A 232 -1.70 29.40 11.42
CA SER A 232 -1.26 29.14 10.05
C SER A 232 -0.43 27.86 9.93
N SER A 233 0.41 27.58 10.93
CA SER A 233 1.22 26.36 10.97
C SER A 233 0.33 25.10 11.12
N VAL A 234 -0.68 25.17 11.99
CA VAL A 234 -1.67 24.07 12.14
C VAL A 234 -2.47 23.89 10.86
N LEU A 235 -2.95 24.97 10.25
CA LEU A 235 -3.69 24.90 8.97
C LEU A 235 -2.84 24.31 7.85
N THR A 236 -1.55 24.63 7.78
CA THR A 236 -0.62 24.04 6.80
C THR A 236 -0.46 22.52 7.03
N SER A 237 -0.37 22.10 8.30
CA SER A 237 -0.31 20.66 8.64
C SER A 237 -1.62 19.93 8.31
N VAL A 238 -2.77 20.57 8.55
CA VAL A 238 -4.09 20.02 8.14
C VAL A 238 -4.18 19.92 6.62
N PHE A 239 -3.79 20.97 5.90
CA PHE A 239 -3.80 21.00 4.44
C PHE A 239 -2.95 19.87 3.84
N THR A 240 -1.71 19.70 4.30
CA THR A 240 -0.84 18.65 3.75
C THR A 240 -1.38 17.24 4.00
N ARG A 241 -2.03 16.98 5.13
CA ARG A 241 -2.69 15.71 5.42
C ARG A 241 -3.94 15.47 4.57
N LEU A 242 -4.76 16.50 4.39
CA LEU A 242 -5.93 16.46 3.51
C LEU A 242 -5.50 16.20 2.05
N LEU A 243 -4.43 16.83 1.62
CA LEU A 243 -3.89 16.63 0.28
C LEU A 243 -3.34 15.22 0.09
N MET A 244 -2.64 14.66 1.09
CA MET A 244 -2.21 13.26 1.05
C MET A 244 -3.39 12.30 0.97
N ASP A 245 -4.43 12.52 1.79
CA ASP A 245 -5.66 11.72 1.77
C ASP A 245 -6.38 11.80 0.41
N TYR A 246 -6.45 12.98 -0.18
CA TYR A 246 -7.06 13.20 -1.49
C TYR A 246 -6.26 12.53 -2.63
N LEU A 247 -4.94 12.54 -2.55
CA LEU A 247 -4.07 11.93 -3.54
C LEU A 247 -4.06 10.40 -3.46
N ASN A 248 -4.33 9.81 -2.31
CA ASN A 248 -4.25 8.37 -2.09
C ASN A 248 -5.14 7.57 -3.05
N ASP A 249 -6.33 8.06 -3.36
CA ASP A 249 -7.25 7.42 -4.30
C ASP A 249 -6.69 7.29 -5.74
N TYR A 250 -5.72 8.14 -6.10
CA TYR A 250 -5.16 8.24 -7.46
C TYR A 250 -3.77 7.65 -7.59
N ALA A 251 -3.06 7.51 -6.49
CA ALA A 251 -1.66 7.14 -6.49
C ALA A 251 -1.39 5.72 -5.97
N TYR A 252 -2.41 4.98 -5.56
CA TYR A 252 -2.28 3.60 -5.08
C TYR A 252 -1.61 2.69 -6.13
N ASP A 253 -2.06 2.75 -7.38
CA ASP A 253 -1.47 1.97 -8.47
C ASP A 253 -0.01 2.34 -8.73
N ALA A 254 0.35 3.61 -8.54
CA ALA A 254 1.73 4.08 -8.65
C ALA A 254 2.59 3.48 -7.53
N GLU A 255 2.10 3.44 -6.30
CA GLU A 255 2.80 2.88 -5.15
C GLU A 255 3.04 1.38 -5.32
N VAL A 256 2.05 0.64 -5.79
CA VAL A 256 2.18 -0.79 -6.16
C VAL A 256 3.27 -1.01 -7.23
N ALA A 257 3.40 -0.08 -8.18
CA ALA A 257 4.44 -0.12 -9.22
C ALA A 257 5.82 0.43 -8.77
N GLY A 258 6.00 0.75 -7.48
CA GLY A 258 7.27 1.24 -6.91
C GLY A 258 7.53 2.74 -7.13
N LEU A 259 6.47 3.52 -7.33
CA LEU A 259 6.50 4.97 -7.39
C LEU A 259 5.86 5.54 -6.13
N TYR A 260 6.57 6.36 -5.38
CA TYR A 260 6.14 6.89 -4.10
C TYR A 260 6.05 8.40 -4.14
N TYR A 261 5.11 8.97 -3.39
CA TYR A 261 4.99 10.40 -3.18
C TYR A 261 4.74 10.71 -1.71
N ALA A 262 5.11 11.91 -1.30
CA ALA A 262 4.82 12.43 0.03
C ALA A 262 4.59 13.93 -0.04
N VAL A 263 3.67 14.44 0.77
CA VAL A 263 3.44 15.86 0.98
C VAL A 263 3.61 16.16 2.45
N MET A 264 4.57 17.04 2.78
CA MET A 264 4.89 17.35 4.17
C MET A 264 5.04 18.85 4.37
N PRO A 265 4.59 19.42 5.52
CA PRO A 265 4.90 20.80 5.87
C PRO A 265 6.41 20.94 6.10
N ASN A 266 6.94 22.13 5.80
CA ASN A 266 8.31 22.53 6.13
C ASN A 266 8.32 23.99 6.64
N ASP A 267 9.48 24.48 7.07
CA ASP A 267 9.60 25.83 7.69
C ASP A 267 9.24 27.00 6.76
N THR A 268 9.09 26.76 5.48
CA THR A 268 8.80 27.83 4.49
C THR A 268 7.49 27.62 3.74
N GLY A 269 6.77 26.53 4.02
CA GLY A 269 5.54 26.16 3.34
C GLY A 269 5.28 24.66 3.39
N PHE A 270 5.36 24.00 2.26
CA PHE A 270 5.27 22.55 2.18
C PHE A 270 6.13 22.00 1.06
N GLN A 271 6.49 20.72 1.18
CA GLN A 271 7.31 20.00 0.21
C GLN A 271 6.52 18.82 -0.36
N VAL A 272 6.62 18.63 -1.67
CA VAL A 272 6.19 17.42 -2.37
C VAL A 272 7.41 16.65 -2.81
N THR A 273 7.49 15.39 -2.43
CA THR A 273 8.55 14.46 -2.83
C THR A 273 7.94 13.36 -3.67
N ILE A 274 8.55 13.03 -4.80
CA ILE A 274 8.16 11.90 -5.67
C ILE A 274 9.42 11.09 -5.97
N VAL A 275 9.36 9.77 -5.75
CA VAL A 275 10.51 8.86 -5.88
C VAL A 275 10.09 7.58 -6.59
N GLY A 276 10.95 7.02 -7.42
CA GLY A 276 10.72 5.72 -8.03
C GLY A 276 11.34 5.60 -9.42
N TYR A 277 10.81 4.67 -10.21
CA TYR A 277 11.32 4.39 -11.56
C TYR A 277 11.03 5.53 -12.52
N ASN A 278 12.02 5.87 -13.35
CA ASN A 278 11.99 7.08 -14.20
C ASN A 278 10.96 7.03 -15.34
N ASP A 279 10.61 5.84 -15.84
CA ASP A 279 9.74 5.69 -17.02
C ASP A 279 8.35 6.33 -16.82
N LYS A 280 7.67 6.02 -15.71
CA LYS A 280 6.32 6.52 -15.43
C LYS A 280 6.29 7.74 -14.49
N MET A 281 7.46 8.28 -14.16
CA MET A 281 7.58 9.40 -13.22
C MET A 281 6.88 10.67 -13.72
N ALA A 282 6.93 10.95 -15.01
CA ALA A 282 6.24 12.11 -15.59
C ALA A 282 4.72 11.99 -15.40
N THR A 283 4.14 10.81 -15.63
CA THR A 283 2.71 10.54 -15.45
C THR A 283 2.28 10.77 -13.99
N LEU A 284 3.08 10.28 -13.01
CA LEU A 284 2.77 10.52 -11.60
C LEU A 284 2.92 12.00 -11.23
N LEU A 285 3.98 12.66 -11.71
CA LEU A 285 4.21 14.09 -11.46
C LEU A 285 3.05 14.95 -11.97
N GLU A 286 2.60 14.72 -13.19
CA GLU A 286 1.46 15.43 -13.79
C GLU A 286 0.17 15.19 -13.00
N THR A 287 -0.08 13.94 -12.58
CA THR A 287 -1.23 13.59 -11.74
C THR A 287 -1.19 14.33 -10.42
N VAL A 288 -0.07 14.27 -9.69
CA VAL A 288 0.09 14.92 -8.38
C VAL A 288 -0.05 16.44 -8.49
N VAL A 289 0.65 17.07 -9.44
CA VAL A 289 0.59 18.53 -9.63
C VAL A 289 -0.81 18.98 -10.07
N GLY A 290 -1.44 18.26 -10.98
CA GLY A 290 -2.83 18.55 -11.40
C GLY A 290 -3.81 18.47 -10.24
N LYS A 291 -3.71 17.43 -9.41
CA LYS A 291 -4.56 17.27 -8.22
C LYS A 291 -4.29 18.32 -7.13
N ILE A 292 -3.06 18.79 -6.99
CA ILE A 292 -2.75 19.93 -6.10
C ILE A 292 -3.42 21.20 -6.60
N ALA A 293 -3.41 21.45 -7.91
CA ALA A 293 -4.03 22.63 -8.50
C ALA A 293 -5.58 22.63 -8.38
N ASP A 294 -6.18 21.44 -8.47
CA ASP A 294 -7.64 21.25 -8.42
C ASP A 294 -8.13 20.81 -7.02
N PHE A 295 -7.29 21.00 -5.99
CA PHE A 295 -7.61 20.51 -4.65
C PHE A 295 -8.78 21.28 -4.02
N GLU A 296 -9.79 20.53 -3.59
CA GLU A 296 -10.92 21.03 -2.83
C GLU A 296 -11.08 20.30 -1.50
N VAL A 297 -11.36 21.05 -0.44
CA VAL A 297 -11.58 20.50 0.91
C VAL A 297 -12.96 19.85 0.98
N LYS A 298 -13.02 18.55 1.20
CA LYS A 298 -14.25 17.82 1.51
C LYS A 298 -14.51 17.86 3.02
N VAL A 299 -15.73 18.24 3.42
CA VAL A 299 -16.11 18.48 4.83
C VAL A 299 -16.00 17.20 5.68
N ASP A 300 -16.41 16.07 5.14
CA ASP A 300 -16.34 14.75 5.78
C ASP A 300 -14.86 14.37 6.05
N ARG A 301 -13.98 14.51 5.05
CA ARG A 301 -12.55 14.21 5.18
C ARG A 301 -11.85 15.17 6.15
N PHE A 302 -12.20 16.45 6.11
CA PHE A 302 -11.70 17.43 7.07
C PHE A 302 -12.03 17.02 8.51
N SER A 303 -13.25 16.56 8.77
CA SER A 303 -13.68 16.11 10.09
C SER A 303 -12.85 14.93 10.61
N VAL A 304 -12.59 13.94 9.76
CA VAL A 304 -11.73 12.77 10.08
C VAL A 304 -10.32 13.21 10.43
N ILE A 305 -9.69 14.04 9.60
CA ILE A 305 -8.30 14.48 9.80
C ILE A 305 -8.18 15.39 11.04
N LYS A 306 -9.17 16.24 11.30
CA LYS A 306 -9.22 17.06 12.51
C LYS A 306 -9.19 16.21 13.79
N ILE A 307 -9.97 15.13 13.84
CA ILE A 307 -9.98 14.19 14.97
C ILE A 307 -8.62 13.49 15.11
N ALA A 308 -8.05 13.01 14.01
CA ALA A 308 -6.75 12.33 14.03
C ALA A 308 -5.61 13.24 14.54
N ILE A 309 -5.61 14.52 14.19
CA ILE A 309 -4.61 15.50 14.69
C ILE A 309 -4.84 15.79 16.18
N GLY A 310 -6.10 15.94 16.60
CA GLY A 310 -6.46 16.17 18.01
C GLY A 310 -6.07 14.99 18.90
N GLY A 311 -6.32 13.76 18.47
CA GLY A 311 -5.95 12.54 19.19
C GLY A 311 -4.44 12.30 19.30
N ALA A 312 -3.67 12.61 18.26
CA ALA A 312 -2.21 12.48 18.27
C ALA A 312 -1.54 13.44 19.28
N ASN A 313 -2.09 14.64 19.48
CA ASN A 313 -1.58 15.60 20.46
C ASN A 313 -1.89 15.22 21.92
N LEU A 314 -2.96 14.46 22.17
CA LEU A 314 -3.31 13.92 23.48
C LEU A 314 -2.46 12.70 23.88
N ALA A 315 -1.88 11.99 22.93
CA ALA A 315 -1.02 10.83 23.17
C ALA A 315 0.45 11.18 23.40
N MET A 316 0.86 12.44 23.16
CA MET A 316 2.22 12.94 23.37
C MET A 316 2.38 13.85 24.59
N GLY A 317 1.36 14.09 25.37
CA GLY A 317 1.34 14.81 26.64
C GLY A 317 1.03 13.87 27.79
#